data_1320a5861415d4ef3a3c646176f62555
#
_entry.id   1320a5861415d4ef3a3c646176f62555
#
_cell.length_a   1.000
_cell.length_b   1.000
_cell.length_c   1.000
_cell.angle_alpha   90.00
_cell.angle_beta   90.00
_cell.angle_gamma   90.00
#
_symmetry.space_group_name_H-M   'P 1'
#
loop_
_entity.id
_entity.type
_entity.pdbx_description
1 polymer ?
#
loop_
_entity_poly.entity_id
_entity_poly.type
_entity_poly.pdbx_seq_one_letter_code
_entity_poly.pdbx_strand_id
1 'polypeptide(L)'
;MIPFGVNTENLRTVTALSTAEMRVQADCPQVVTEIDNRYLASDVKLWLSDLFDDETTVYFLQNAAEPGAAAQPIALCELDRQAHYDHRTAVLVPKVGVFERRRASYEDFVQVIARLRAPGGCPWDRAQTHHTLRQYMIEEACEAADAMDGDDEMKMADELGDVLLQVVLNSCIGAEHRAFTDRDVTSMAAHKMITRHEHVFGKVKAENAQAVVSVWENAKKKERGEQTALERVLDVPLSLPALMRGQKIVRREAGAKGQTLDGAAMLARVAELAGQTGGDRAAQEARLGEMLECLCAAAEAQGLDAETALRGQTRKRVERLRAEDEKTL
;
A
#
# COMPACT_ATOMS: atom_id res chain seq x y z
N MET A 1 24.89 -7.85 -32.64
CA MET A 1 24.98 -9.27 -32.16
C MET A 1 25.02 -9.22 -30.65
N ILE A 2 24.04 -9.84 -30.00
CA ILE A 2 23.95 -9.87 -28.54
C ILE A 2 25.14 -10.70 -28.03
N PRO A 3 25.80 -10.30 -26.93
CA PRO A 3 26.98 -11.00 -26.42
C PRO A 3 26.71 -12.49 -26.18
N PHE A 4 27.68 -13.32 -26.48
CA PHE A 4 27.61 -14.75 -26.26
C PHE A 4 27.36 -15.03 -24.76
N GLY A 5 26.24 -15.66 -24.43
CA GLY A 5 25.88 -16.00 -23.04
C GLY A 5 24.79 -15.10 -22.41
N VAL A 6 24.36 -14.02 -23.04
CA VAL A 6 23.20 -13.27 -22.57
C VAL A 6 21.95 -13.94 -23.07
N ASN A 7 21.11 -14.41 -22.12
CA ASN A 7 19.79 -14.93 -22.47
C ASN A 7 18.89 -13.78 -22.95
N THR A 8 18.39 -13.88 -24.17
CA THR A 8 17.53 -12.88 -24.82
C THR A 8 16.08 -13.36 -24.96
N GLU A 9 15.76 -14.43 -24.32
CA GLU A 9 14.37 -14.91 -24.27
C GLU A 9 13.52 -13.83 -23.60
N ASN A 10 12.42 -13.46 -24.26
CA ASN A 10 11.54 -12.36 -23.83
C ASN A 10 12.21 -10.96 -23.78
N LEU A 11 13.17 -10.69 -24.67
CA LEU A 11 13.84 -9.40 -24.76
C LEU A 11 12.84 -8.25 -24.94
N ARG A 12 12.87 -7.29 -24.02
CA ARG A 12 12.08 -6.06 -24.10
C ARG A 12 12.90 -4.96 -24.77
N THR A 13 12.25 -4.19 -25.63
CA THR A 13 12.86 -2.97 -26.22
C THR A 13 12.16 -1.74 -25.66
N VAL A 14 12.93 -0.76 -25.24
CA VAL A 14 12.49 0.53 -24.68
C VAL A 14 13.28 1.63 -25.37
N THR A 15 12.66 2.75 -25.71
CA THR A 15 13.42 3.93 -26.18
C THR A 15 13.86 4.78 -24.98
N ALA A 16 15.02 5.39 -25.06
CA ALA A 16 15.56 6.20 -23.97
C ALA A 16 14.59 7.34 -23.55
N LEU A 17 13.90 7.95 -24.51
CA LEU A 17 12.91 9.01 -24.23
C LEU A 17 11.67 8.53 -23.48
N SER A 18 11.30 7.25 -23.57
CA SER A 18 10.12 6.71 -22.87
C SER A 18 10.42 6.29 -21.43
N THR A 19 11.67 6.27 -20.99
CA THR A 19 12.06 5.85 -19.64
C THR A 19 11.48 6.76 -18.54
N ALA A 20 11.29 8.04 -18.80
CA ALA A 20 10.72 9.00 -17.86
C ALA A 20 9.27 8.66 -17.43
N GLU A 21 8.52 7.96 -18.28
CA GLU A 21 7.11 7.60 -18.04
C GLU A 21 6.92 6.15 -17.61
N MET A 22 8.02 5.37 -17.54
CA MET A 22 7.96 3.92 -17.31
C MET A 22 8.75 3.52 -16.07
N ARG A 23 8.25 2.53 -15.36
CA ARG A 23 9.06 1.84 -14.34
C ARG A 23 10.01 0.85 -15.00
N VAL A 24 11.23 0.76 -14.46
CA VAL A 24 12.20 -0.25 -14.85
C VAL A 24 11.67 -1.66 -14.52
N GLN A 25 12.00 -2.64 -15.36
CA GLN A 25 11.70 -4.06 -15.13
C GLN A 25 13.01 -4.84 -15.10
N ALA A 26 13.04 -5.92 -14.35
CA ALA A 26 14.24 -6.73 -14.21
C ALA A 26 13.98 -8.25 -14.40
N ASP A 27 12.74 -8.64 -14.61
CA ASP A 27 12.30 -10.02 -14.82
C ASP A 27 12.64 -10.56 -16.23
N CYS A 28 13.00 -9.67 -17.15
CA CYS A 28 13.44 -10.00 -18.50
C CYS A 28 14.65 -9.14 -18.90
N PRO A 29 15.46 -9.61 -19.86
CA PRO A 29 16.48 -8.75 -20.45
C PRO A 29 15.84 -7.61 -21.23
N GLN A 30 16.47 -6.43 -21.23
CA GLN A 30 15.95 -5.27 -21.93
C GLN A 30 17.02 -4.52 -22.72
N VAL A 31 16.63 -3.99 -23.86
CA VAL A 31 17.47 -3.08 -24.63
C VAL A 31 16.86 -1.69 -24.60
N VAL A 32 17.62 -0.71 -24.13
CA VAL A 32 17.27 0.71 -24.25
C VAL A 32 17.98 1.28 -25.46
N THR A 33 17.22 1.79 -26.42
CA THR A 33 17.70 2.29 -27.70
C THR A 33 17.64 3.81 -27.78
N GLU A 34 18.27 4.39 -28.81
CA GLU A 34 18.20 5.83 -29.10
C GLU A 34 18.80 6.69 -27.97
N ILE A 35 19.97 6.28 -27.47
CA ILE A 35 20.71 7.05 -26.46
C ILE A 35 21.59 8.10 -27.19
N ASP A 36 20.95 9.16 -27.66
CA ASP A 36 21.54 10.12 -28.59
C ASP A 36 22.69 10.96 -28.03
N ASN A 37 22.72 11.12 -26.73
CA ASN A 37 23.70 11.99 -26.07
C ASN A 37 23.92 11.58 -24.60
N ARG A 38 24.94 12.18 -23.99
CA ARG A 38 25.35 11.92 -22.61
C ARG A 38 24.25 12.22 -21.57
N TYR A 39 23.45 13.26 -21.79
CA TYR A 39 22.37 13.60 -20.83
C TYR A 39 21.30 12.52 -20.80
N LEU A 40 20.90 12.05 -21.99
CA LEU A 40 19.95 10.95 -22.11
C LEU A 40 20.53 9.63 -21.56
N ALA A 41 21.84 9.39 -21.73
CA ALA A 41 22.53 8.27 -21.09
C ALA A 41 22.49 8.36 -19.55
N SER A 42 22.61 9.57 -19.01
CA SER A 42 22.48 9.81 -17.56
C SER A 42 21.05 9.57 -17.07
N ASP A 43 20.04 10.00 -17.81
CA ASP A 43 18.63 9.75 -17.48
C ASP A 43 18.31 8.24 -17.48
N VAL A 44 18.79 7.51 -18.51
CA VAL A 44 18.66 6.06 -18.61
C VAL A 44 19.38 5.37 -17.45
N LYS A 45 20.59 5.81 -17.09
CA LYS A 45 21.33 5.30 -15.94
C LYS A 45 20.54 5.48 -14.65
N LEU A 46 20.04 6.67 -14.37
CA LEU A 46 19.24 6.96 -13.17
C LEU A 46 17.96 6.11 -13.13
N TRP A 47 17.30 5.95 -14.27
CA TRP A 47 16.15 5.08 -14.40
C TRP A 47 16.48 3.62 -14.09
N LEU A 48 17.58 3.08 -14.62
CA LEU A 48 18.04 1.72 -14.33
C LEU A 48 18.47 1.56 -12.86
N SER A 49 19.09 2.57 -12.26
CA SER A 49 19.53 2.57 -10.84
C SER A 49 18.37 2.51 -9.83
N ASP A 50 17.11 2.60 -10.28
CA ASP A 50 15.97 2.33 -9.42
C ASP A 50 15.92 0.87 -8.96
N LEU A 51 16.33 -0.09 -9.82
CA LEU A 51 16.37 -1.52 -9.48
C LEU A 51 17.78 -2.12 -9.42
N PHE A 52 18.71 -1.60 -10.21
CA PHE A 52 20.03 -2.20 -10.38
C PHE A 52 21.10 -1.46 -9.58
N ASP A 53 22.11 -2.18 -9.14
CA ASP A 53 23.29 -1.61 -8.49
C ASP A 53 24.20 -0.92 -9.50
N ASP A 54 24.97 0.05 -9.05
CA ASP A 54 25.93 0.81 -9.85
C ASP A 54 26.95 -0.07 -10.56
N GLU A 55 27.33 -1.20 -9.94
CA GLU A 55 28.28 -2.18 -10.47
C GLU A 55 27.63 -3.24 -11.35
N THR A 56 26.32 -3.17 -11.58
CA THR A 56 25.63 -4.11 -12.46
C THR A 56 26.21 -4.05 -13.86
N THR A 57 26.65 -5.21 -14.38
CA THR A 57 27.18 -5.28 -15.73
C THR A 57 26.08 -5.09 -16.76
N VAL A 58 26.20 -4.06 -17.57
CA VAL A 58 25.37 -3.79 -18.74
C VAL A 58 26.23 -3.81 -19.99
N TYR A 59 25.64 -3.95 -21.16
CA TYR A 59 26.38 -4.01 -22.41
C TYR A 59 26.07 -2.77 -23.26
N PHE A 60 27.07 -1.93 -23.41
CA PHE A 60 27.01 -0.73 -24.25
C PHE A 60 27.22 -1.10 -25.73
N LEU A 61 26.33 -0.67 -26.60
CA LEU A 61 26.36 -0.95 -28.03
C LEU A 61 26.41 0.38 -28.80
N GLN A 62 27.49 0.57 -29.54
CA GLN A 62 27.53 1.57 -30.61
C GLN A 62 27.05 0.94 -31.91
N ASN A 63 26.37 1.69 -32.77
CA ASN A 63 25.81 1.18 -34.01
C ASN A 63 24.93 -0.08 -33.84
N ALA A 64 24.07 -0.08 -32.85
CA ALA A 64 23.30 -1.28 -32.43
C ALA A 64 22.50 -1.94 -33.56
N ALA A 65 22.17 -1.19 -34.63
CA ALA A 65 21.48 -1.68 -35.83
C ALA A 65 22.39 -2.43 -36.83
N GLU A 66 23.72 -2.35 -36.68
CA GLU A 66 24.65 -2.94 -37.63
C GLU A 66 24.95 -4.43 -37.30
N PRO A 67 24.91 -5.33 -38.30
CA PRO A 67 25.34 -6.72 -38.08
C PRO A 67 26.80 -6.76 -37.60
N GLY A 68 27.05 -7.34 -36.45
CA GLY A 68 28.41 -7.46 -35.87
C GLY A 68 28.80 -6.29 -34.95
N ALA A 69 27.90 -5.38 -34.63
CA ALA A 69 28.15 -4.33 -33.62
C ALA A 69 28.69 -4.98 -32.31
N ALA A 70 29.82 -4.44 -31.82
CA ALA A 70 30.47 -4.93 -30.63
C ALA A 70 29.66 -4.47 -29.40
N ALA A 71 29.32 -5.41 -28.51
CA ALA A 71 28.74 -5.10 -27.22
C ALA A 71 29.86 -5.05 -26.18
N GLN A 72 30.10 -3.87 -25.63
CA GLN A 72 31.12 -3.67 -24.60
C GLN A 72 30.50 -3.82 -23.21
N PRO A 73 30.96 -4.76 -22.38
CA PRO A 73 30.53 -4.84 -21.00
C PRO A 73 31.08 -3.63 -20.22
N ILE A 74 30.21 -2.95 -19.49
CA ILE A 74 30.53 -1.81 -18.63
C ILE A 74 29.73 -1.95 -17.33
N ALA A 75 30.19 -1.31 -16.26
CA ALA A 75 29.35 -1.10 -15.08
C ALA A 75 28.25 -0.07 -15.39
N LEU A 76 27.07 -0.20 -14.79
CA LEU A 76 25.96 0.71 -14.99
C LEU A 76 26.35 2.15 -14.69
N CYS A 77 27.15 2.40 -13.64
CA CYS A 77 27.65 3.73 -13.28
C CYS A 77 28.51 4.39 -14.38
N GLU A 78 29.02 3.61 -15.34
CA GLU A 78 29.84 4.09 -16.46
C GLU A 78 29.01 4.43 -17.71
N LEU A 79 27.69 4.21 -17.68
CA LEU A 79 26.83 4.37 -18.86
C LEU A 79 26.89 5.78 -19.45
N ASP A 80 26.95 6.82 -18.63
CA ASP A 80 27.00 8.23 -19.05
C ASP A 80 28.44 8.78 -19.17
N ARG A 81 29.46 7.91 -19.11
CA ARG A 81 30.87 8.26 -19.23
C ARG A 81 31.53 7.74 -20.50
N GLN A 82 30.73 7.21 -21.42
CA GLN A 82 31.25 6.71 -22.68
C GLN A 82 31.68 7.87 -23.60
N ALA A 83 32.61 7.58 -24.52
CA ALA A 83 33.22 8.63 -25.37
C ALA A 83 32.27 9.16 -26.43
N HIS A 84 31.34 8.38 -26.92
CA HIS A 84 30.45 8.74 -28.03
C HIS A 84 29.04 8.19 -27.85
N TYR A 85 28.08 9.01 -28.26
CA TYR A 85 26.64 8.68 -28.28
C TYR A 85 26.01 9.20 -29.55
N ASP A 86 25.12 8.45 -30.15
CA ASP A 86 24.29 8.87 -31.28
C ASP A 86 22.96 8.09 -31.26
N HIS A 87 22.07 8.39 -32.21
CA HIS A 87 20.75 7.74 -32.32
C HIS A 87 20.81 6.20 -32.53
N ARG A 88 21.99 5.63 -32.79
CA ARG A 88 22.24 4.18 -32.93
C ARG A 88 22.86 3.58 -31.67
N THR A 89 23.08 4.38 -30.65
CA THR A 89 23.59 3.90 -29.37
C THR A 89 22.47 3.22 -28.57
N ALA A 90 22.79 2.07 -28.00
CA ALA A 90 21.88 1.33 -27.13
C ALA A 90 22.62 0.71 -25.94
N VAL A 91 21.89 0.36 -24.91
CA VAL A 91 22.38 -0.47 -23.80
C VAL A 91 21.51 -1.71 -23.64
N LEU A 92 22.16 -2.88 -23.58
CA LEU A 92 21.50 -4.13 -23.23
C LEU A 92 21.71 -4.39 -21.72
N VAL A 93 20.64 -4.49 -21.00
CA VAL A 93 20.60 -4.87 -19.59
C VAL A 93 20.17 -6.34 -19.52
N PRO A 94 21.02 -7.25 -19.03
CA PRO A 94 20.65 -8.64 -18.87
C PRO A 94 19.60 -8.82 -17.79
N LYS A 95 18.93 -9.96 -17.79
CA LYS A 95 18.12 -10.35 -16.63
C LYS A 95 19.04 -10.56 -15.42
N VAL A 96 18.74 -9.89 -14.33
CA VAL A 96 19.48 -9.98 -13.06
C VAL A 96 18.57 -10.56 -12.00
N GLY A 97 19.08 -11.51 -11.21
CA GLY A 97 18.34 -12.14 -10.12
C GLY A 97 17.97 -11.14 -9.00
N VAL A 98 16.90 -11.40 -8.28
CA VAL A 98 16.44 -10.48 -7.20
C VAL A 98 17.49 -10.26 -6.12
N PHE A 99 18.34 -11.27 -5.83
CA PHE A 99 19.42 -11.17 -4.83
C PHE A 99 20.68 -10.46 -5.34
N GLU A 100 20.73 -10.16 -6.63
CA GLU A 100 21.85 -9.51 -7.31
C GLU A 100 21.50 -8.06 -7.71
N ARG A 101 20.42 -7.52 -7.14
CA ARG A 101 19.89 -6.18 -7.45
C ARG A 101 19.75 -5.36 -6.18
N ARG A 102 19.83 -4.04 -6.36
CA ARG A 102 19.63 -3.06 -5.29
C ARG A 102 18.26 -3.12 -4.66
N ARG A 103 17.23 -3.35 -5.46
CA ARG A 103 15.84 -3.37 -5.04
C ARG A 103 15.07 -4.50 -5.72
N ALA A 104 14.08 -5.03 -5.02
CA ALA A 104 13.09 -5.93 -5.58
C ALA A 104 11.90 -5.14 -6.15
N SER A 105 11.32 -5.60 -7.25
CA SER A 105 10.04 -5.13 -7.73
C SER A 105 8.89 -5.84 -7.00
N TYR A 106 7.65 -5.35 -7.19
CA TYR A 106 6.47 -6.05 -6.69
C TYR A 106 6.36 -7.47 -7.28
N GLU A 107 6.63 -7.63 -8.56
CA GLU A 107 6.60 -8.91 -9.27
C GLU A 107 7.64 -9.89 -8.71
N ASP A 108 8.82 -9.39 -8.35
CA ASP A 108 9.84 -10.22 -7.67
C ASP A 108 9.35 -10.70 -6.31
N PHE A 109 8.72 -9.81 -5.55
CA PHE A 109 8.19 -10.15 -4.25
C PHE A 109 7.10 -11.21 -4.34
N VAL A 110 6.19 -11.09 -5.30
CA VAL A 110 5.19 -12.13 -5.60
C VAL A 110 5.86 -13.46 -5.93
N GLN A 111 6.92 -13.47 -6.74
CA GLN A 111 7.67 -14.68 -7.08
C GLN A 111 8.39 -15.29 -5.87
N VAL A 112 8.97 -14.49 -4.99
CA VAL A 112 9.59 -14.95 -3.74
C VAL A 112 8.55 -15.68 -2.88
N ILE A 113 7.39 -15.09 -2.65
CA ILE A 113 6.33 -15.70 -1.85
C ILE A 113 5.78 -16.96 -2.52
N ALA A 114 5.55 -16.94 -3.82
CA ALA A 114 5.15 -18.12 -4.57
C ALA A 114 6.18 -19.24 -4.44
N ARG A 115 7.48 -18.94 -4.44
CA ARG A 115 8.56 -19.93 -4.24
C ARG A 115 8.55 -20.52 -2.84
N LEU A 116 8.28 -19.71 -1.80
CA LEU A 116 8.14 -20.18 -0.42
C LEU A 116 6.98 -21.17 -0.28
N ARG A 117 5.90 -20.98 -1.01
CA ARG A 117 4.72 -21.85 -0.98
C ARG A 117 4.79 -23.04 -1.95
N ALA A 118 5.72 -23.05 -2.90
CA ALA A 118 5.86 -24.14 -3.87
C ALA A 118 6.29 -25.47 -3.21
N PRO A 119 6.12 -26.63 -3.91
CA PRO A 119 6.71 -27.88 -3.47
C PRO A 119 8.21 -27.74 -3.20
N GLY A 120 8.67 -28.14 -2.01
CA GLY A 120 10.05 -27.93 -1.55
C GLY A 120 10.35 -26.50 -1.05
N GLY A 121 9.35 -25.64 -0.91
CA GLY A 121 9.45 -24.34 -0.24
C GLY A 121 9.37 -24.46 1.28
N CYS A 122 9.05 -23.34 1.95
CA CYS A 122 8.98 -23.26 3.41
C CYS A 122 7.78 -24.05 3.97
N PRO A 123 7.97 -25.00 4.89
CA PRO A 123 6.87 -25.75 5.48
C PRO A 123 5.86 -24.87 6.25
N TRP A 124 6.33 -23.80 6.89
CA TRP A 124 5.47 -22.88 7.64
C TRP A 124 4.56 -22.09 6.69
N ASP A 125 5.12 -21.48 5.65
CA ASP A 125 4.34 -20.72 4.65
C ASP A 125 3.32 -21.60 3.95
N ARG A 126 3.70 -22.83 3.61
CA ARG A 126 2.80 -23.81 2.96
C ARG A 126 1.63 -24.26 3.83
N ALA A 127 1.78 -24.22 5.15
CA ALA A 127 0.72 -24.55 6.10
C ALA A 127 -0.29 -23.43 6.30
N GLN A 128 0.02 -22.21 5.84
CA GLN A 128 -0.86 -21.06 6.03
C GLN A 128 -2.12 -21.13 5.15
N THR A 129 -3.21 -20.62 5.69
CA THR A 129 -4.51 -20.44 5.06
C THR A 129 -4.99 -19.01 5.28
N HIS A 130 -6.00 -18.55 4.52
CA HIS A 130 -6.65 -17.26 4.79
C HIS A 130 -7.09 -17.10 6.25
N HIS A 131 -7.51 -18.19 6.88
CA HIS A 131 -7.97 -18.17 8.27
C HIS A 131 -6.82 -17.98 9.26
N THR A 132 -5.70 -18.69 9.08
CA THR A 132 -4.53 -18.57 9.96
C THR A 132 -3.84 -17.22 9.82
N LEU A 133 -3.87 -16.62 8.61
CA LEU A 133 -3.26 -15.32 8.34
C LEU A 133 -4.10 -14.13 8.83
N ARG A 134 -5.37 -14.35 9.21
CA ARG A 134 -6.25 -13.25 9.63
C ARG A 134 -5.71 -12.46 10.81
N GLN A 135 -5.14 -13.14 11.80
CA GLN A 135 -4.57 -12.46 12.97
C GLN A 135 -3.34 -11.63 12.60
N TYR A 136 -2.44 -12.17 11.77
CA TYR A 136 -1.24 -11.45 11.31
C TYR A 136 -1.62 -10.20 10.50
N MET A 137 -2.60 -10.27 9.61
CA MET A 137 -3.10 -9.10 8.88
C MET A 137 -3.55 -7.96 9.81
N ILE A 138 -4.15 -8.29 10.96
CA ILE A 138 -4.57 -7.28 11.96
C ILE A 138 -3.36 -6.75 12.72
N GLU A 139 -2.45 -7.63 13.10
CA GLU A 139 -1.20 -7.33 13.81
C GLU A 139 -0.34 -6.35 12.99
N GLU A 140 0.01 -6.71 11.76
CA GLU A 140 0.81 -5.88 10.87
C GLU A 140 0.13 -4.53 10.55
N ALA A 141 -1.20 -4.53 10.39
CA ALA A 141 -1.94 -3.27 10.20
C ALA A 141 -1.88 -2.36 11.44
N CYS A 142 -1.83 -2.92 12.64
CA CYS A 142 -1.66 -2.15 13.88
C CYS A 142 -0.22 -1.64 14.02
N GLU A 143 0.79 -2.46 13.70
CA GLU A 143 2.20 -2.09 13.75
C GLU A 143 2.51 -0.99 12.73
N ALA A 144 2.01 -1.13 11.50
CA ALA A 144 2.08 -0.07 10.49
C ALA A 144 1.42 1.23 10.96
N ALA A 145 0.25 1.15 11.62
CA ALA A 145 -0.42 2.33 12.17
C ALA A 145 0.40 2.97 13.31
N ASP A 146 1.07 2.18 14.14
CA ASP A 146 1.95 2.70 15.20
C ASP A 146 3.21 3.33 14.61
N ALA A 147 3.77 2.77 13.54
CA ALA A 147 4.92 3.36 12.82
C ALA A 147 4.55 4.69 12.15
N MET A 148 3.33 4.82 11.60
CA MET A 148 2.82 6.08 11.03
C MET A 148 2.67 7.20 12.07
N ASP A 149 2.51 6.85 13.34
CA ASP A 149 2.46 7.81 14.45
C ASP A 149 3.86 8.26 14.91
N GLY A 150 4.92 7.64 14.41
CA GLY A 150 6.32 7.98 14.69
C GLY A 150 6.95 8.83 13.58
N ASP A 151 8.22 9.24 13.80
CA ASP A 151 9.00 10.04 12.85
C ASP A 151 9.99 9.19 12.03
N ASP A 152 9.98 7.86 12.18
CA ASP A 152 10.89 6.94 11.49
C ASP A 152 10.24 6.40 10.21
N GLU A 153 10.54 7.07 9.08
CA GLU A 153 10.02 6.67 7.77
C GLU A 153 10.52 5.29 7.31
N MET A 154 11.72 4.86 7.75
CA MET A 154 12.23 3.54 7.38
C MET A 154 11.52 2.44 8.14
N LYS A 155 11.22 2.66 9.42
CA LYS A 155 10.36 1.75 10.18
C LYS A 155 8.97 1.67 9.58
N MET A 156 8.39 2.79 9.19
CA MET A 156 7.08 2.80 8.52
C MET A 156 7.11 2.01 7.20
N ALA A 157 8.21 2.10 6.42
CA ALA A 157 8.37 1.34 5.20
C ALA A 157 8.48 -0.18 5.45
N ASP A 158 9.14 -0.58 6.54
CA ASP A 158 9.27 -1.97 6.99
C ASP A 158 7.89 -2.55 7.33
N GLU A 159 7.15 -1.91 8.21
CA GLU A 159 5.81 -2.35 8.61
C GLU A 159 4.79 -2.37 7.46
N LEU A 160 4.88 -1.41 6.53
CA LEU A 160 4.09 -1.46 5.29
C LEU A 160 4.49 -2.64 4.40
N GLY A 161 5.75 -3.07 4.45
CA GLY A 161 6.24 -4.29 3.81
C GLY A 161 5.55 -5.53 4.37
N ASP A 162 5.37 -5.61 5.70
CA ASP A 162 4.70 -6.73 6.36
C ASP A 162 3.19 -6.76 6.06
N VAL A 163 2.54 -5.61 5.99
CA VAL A 163 1.15 -5.54 5.46
C VAL A 163 1.09 -6.03 4.02
N LEU A 164 2.05 -5.63 3.17
CA LEU A 164 2.12 -6.09 1.78
C LEU A 164 2.37 -7.60 1.70
N LEU A 165 3.21 -8.16 2.59
CA LEU A 165 3.42 -9.61 2.71
C LEU A 165 2.09 -10.33 2.93
N GLN A 166 1.25 -9.86 3.84
CA GLN A 166 -0.05 -10.46 4.08
C GLN A 166 -0.96 -10.43 2.84
N VAL A 167 -0.92 -9.34 2.07
CA VAL A 167 -1.68 -9.23 0.81
C VAL A 167 -1.18 -10.24 -0.22
N VAL A 168 0.13 -10.31 -0.45
CA VAL A 168 0.73 -11.21 -1.47
C VAL A 168 0.56 -12.67 -1.07
N LEU A 169 0.77 -13.02 0.20
CA LEU A 169 0.64 -14.39 0.70
C LEU A 169 -0.81 -14.88 0.56
N ASN A 170 -1.80 -14.06 0.90
CA ASN A 170 -3.20 -14.36 0.66
C ASN A 170 -3.53 -14.48 -0.84
N SER A 171 -2.92 -13.68 -1.69
CA SER A 171 -3.10 -13.77 -3.14
C SER A 171 -2.52 -15.05 -3.71
N CYS A 172 -1.37 -15.53 -3.22
CA CYS A 172 -0.81 -16.83 -3.58
C CYS A 172 -1.74 -17.99 -3.18
N ILE A 173 -2.31 -17.94 -1.97
CA ILE A 173 -3.31 -18.93 -1.53
C ILE A 173 -4.56 -18.90 -2.43
N GLY A 174 -5.04 -17.71 -2.78
CA GLY A 174 -6.14 -17.53 -3.71
C GLY A 174 -5.87 -18.17 -5.08
N ALA A 175 -4.65 -17.98 -5.61
CA ALA A 175 -4.20 -18.55 -6.87
C ALA A 175 -4.11 -20.09 -6.82
N GLU A 176 -3.61 -20.67 -5.72
CA GLU A 176 -3.60 -22.12 -5.49
C GLU A 176 -5.01 -22.73 -5.56
N HIS A 177 -5.99 -22.01 -5.01
CA HIS A 177 -7.40 -22.40 -5.05
C HIS A 177 -8.11 -22.03 -6.37
N ARG A 178 -7.42 -21.36 -7.31
CA ARG A 178 -7.99 -20.83 -8.57
C ARG A 178 -9.15 -19.86 -8.34
N ALA A 179 -9.12 -19.13 -7.24
CA ALA A 179 -10.16 -18.19 -6.85
C ALA A 179 -9.84 -16.77 -7.31
N PHE A 180 -8.63 -16.28 -7.02
CA PHE A 180 -8.13 -14.97 -7.42
C PHE A 180 -6.60 -14.93 -7.34
N THR A 181 -6.00 -13.93 -7.95
CA THR A 181 -4.55 -13.68 -7.98
C THR A 181 -4.23 -12.28 -7.44
N ASP A 182 -2.95 -11.96 -7.27
CA ASP A 182 -2.46 -10.62 -6.98
C ASP A 182 -2.91 -9.60 -8.05
N ARG A 183 -2.99 -10.01 -9.32
CA ARG A 183 -3.49 -9.17 -10.41
C ARG A 183 -4.97 -8.85 -10.27
N ASP A 184 -5.79 -9.77 -9.77
CA ASP A 184 -7.19 -9.50 -9.48
C ASP A 184 -7.33 -8.51 -8.34
N VAL A 185 -6.53 -8.67 -7.27
CA VAL A 185 -6.51 -7.73 -6.13
C VAL A 185 -6.13 -6.33 -6.59
N THR A 186 -5.04 -6.19 -7.34
CA THR A 186 -4.57 -4.89 -7.85
C THR A 186 -5.55 -4.29 -8.85
N SER A 187 -6.13 -5.08 -9.76
CA SER A 187 -7.13 -4.62 -10.72
C SER A 187 -8.39 -4.12 -10.04
N MET A 188 -8.91 -4.86 -9.05
CA MET A 188 -10.07 -4.43 -8.27
C MET A 188 -9.81 -3.12 -7.51
N ALA A 189 -8.63 -2.96 -6.93
CA ALA A 189 -8.24 -1.74 -6.25
C ALA A 189 -8.13 -0.56 -7.23
N ALA A 190 -7.43 -0.75 -8.36
CA ALA A 190 -7.26 0.26 -9.40
C ALA A 190 -8.60 0.71 -9.99
N HIS A 191 -9.48 -0.22 -10.36
CA HIS A 191 -10.81 0.12 -10.86
C HIS A 191 -11.62 0.93 -9.85
N LYS A 192 -11.60 0.57 -8.56
CA LYS A 192 -12.25 1.39 -7.51
C LYS A 192 -11.67 2.80 -7.44
N MET A 193 -10.35 2.96 -7.55
CA MET A 193 -9.72 4.28 -7.53
C MET A 193 -10.13 5.10 -8.74
N ILE A 194 -10.09 4.52 -9.94
CA ILE A 194 -10.47 5.20 -11.18
C ILE A 194 -11.95 5.62 -11.16
N THR A 195 -12.84 4.69 -10.83
CA THR A 195 -14.29 4.95 -10.84
C THR A 195 -14.73 5.95 -9.76
N ARG A 196 -14.06 5.96 -8.61
CA ARG A 196 -14.39 6.88 -7.51
C ARG A 196 -13.73 8.25 -7.61
N HIS A 197 -12.76 8.41 -8.51
CA HIS A 197 -12.08 9.67 -8.77
C HIS A 197 -12.42 10.24 -10.15
N GLU A 198 -13.71 10.29 -10.49
CA GLU A 198 -14.21 10.87 -11.75
C GLU A 198 -13.71 12.32 -11.99
N HIS A 199 -13.34 13.04 -10.92
CA HIS A 199 -12.78 14.39 -11.01
C HIS A 199 -11.32 14.40 -11.50
N VAL A 200 -10.62 13.25 -11.48
CA VAL A 200 -9.25 13.10 -12.00
C VAL A 200 -9.26 12.36 -13.33
N PHE A 201 -9.98 11.24 -13.41
CA PHE A 201 -9.98 10.34 -14.56
C PHE A 201 -11.16 10.52 -15.51
N GLY A 202 -12.16 11.35 -15.13
CA GLY A 202 -13.37 11.56 -15.89
C GLY A 202 -13.64 13.03 -16.23
N LYS A 203 -14.92 13.40 -16.29
CA LYS A 203 -15.39 14.73 -16.72
C LYS A 203 -15.95 15.58 -15.56
N VAL A 204 -16.11 15.03 -14.37
CA VAL A 204 -16.63 15.74 -13.20
C VAL A 204 -15.55 16.67 -12.67
N LYS A 205 -15.92 17.91 -12.31
CA LYS A 205 -14.99 18.84 -11.66
C LYS A 205 -15.25 18.86 -10.16
N ALA A 206 -14.19 18.86 -9.36
CA ALA A 206 -14.23 19.06 -7.92
C ALA A 206 -13.21 20.15 -7.55
N GLU A 207 -13.70 21.27 -7.01
CA GLU A 207 -12.88 22.46 -6.77
C GLU A 207 -12.23 22.48 -5.37
N ASN A 208 -12.65 21.59 -4.49
CA ASN A 208 -12.12 21.48 -3.12
C ASN A 208 -12.30 20.06 -2.56
N ALA A 209 -11.63 19.77 -1.45
CA ALA A 209 -11.64 18.46 -0.81
C ALA A 209 -13.06 17.99 -0.43
N GLN A 210 -13.97 18.91 -0.03
CA GLN A 210 -15.34 18.55 0.31
C GLN A 210 -16.13 18.08 -0.90
N ALA A 211 -15.95 18.70 -2.07
CA ALA A 211 -16.56 18.26 -3.33
C ALA A 211 -16.04 16.87 -3.75
N VAL A 212 -14.73 16.60 -3.52
CA VAL A 212 -14.13 15.27 -3.76
C VAL A 212 -14.82 14.19 -2.91
N VAL A 213 -15.02 14.44 -1.61
CA VAL A 213 -15.73 13.50 -0.72
C VAL A 213 -17.15 13.21 -1.25
N SER A 214 -17.86 14.23 -1.74
CA SER A 214 -19.20 14.05 -2.31
C SER A 214 -19.18 13.19 -3.59
N VAL A 215 -18.22 13.40 -4.48
CA VAL A 215 -18.02 12.58 -5.69
C VAL A 215 -17.75 11.13 -5.30
N TRP A 216 -16.86 10.89 -4.35
CA TRP A 216 -16.52 9.58 -3.82
C TRP A 216 -17.72 8.84 -3.22
N GLU A 217 -18.49 9.50 -2.35
CA GLU A 217 -19.66 8.87 -1.73
C GLU A 217 -20.76 8.56 -2.74
N ASN A 218 -20.95 9.41 -3.75
CA ASN A 218 -21.91 9.16 -4.83
C ASN A 218 -21.48 7.95 -5.68
N ALA A 219 -20.20 7.83 -6.02
CA ALA A 219 -19.66 6.67 -6.73
C ALA A 219 -19.87 5.37 -5.93
N LYS A 220 -19.59 5.39 -4.62
CA LYS A 220 -19.86 4.25 -3.73
C LYS A 220 -21.34 3.87 -3.66
N LYS A 221 -22.25 4.86 -3.65
CA LYS A 221 -23.69 4.59 -3.68
C LYS A 221 -24.11 3.91 -4.99
N LYS A 222 -23.58 4.35 -6.13
CA LYS A 222 -23.84 3.71 -7.44
C LYS A 222 -23.34 2.27 -7.48
N GLU A 223 -22.14 2.00 -6.96
CA GLU A 223 -21.55 0.64 -6.92
C GLU A 223 -22.36 -0.33 -6.04
N ARG A 224 -22.88 0.15 -4.91
CA ARG A 224 -23.59 -0.69 -3.92
C ARG A 224 -25.08 -0.86 -4.17
N GLY A 225 -25.66 -0.01 -5.01
CA GLY A 225 -27.11 0.09 -5.17
C GLY A 225 -27.82 0.69 -3.95
N GLU A 226 -29.13 0.59 -3.94
CA GLU A 226 -29.93 1.03 -2.79
C GLU A 226 -29.78 0.03 -1.64
N GLN A 227 -29.28 0.51 -0.51
CA GLN A 227 -29.12 -0.26 0.72
C GLN A 227 -29.98 0.34 1.83
N THR A 228 -30.65 -0.51 2.58
CA THR A 228 -31.36 -0.15 3.81
C THR A 228 -30.37 0.32 4.90
N ALA A 229 -30.87 1.02 5.91
CA ALA A 229 -30.03 1.43 7.04
C ALA A 229 -29.39 0.23 7.74
N LEU A 230 -30.13 -0.88 7.89
CA LEU A 230 -29.64 -2.11 8.48
C LEU A 230 -28.49 -2.72 7.66
N GLU A 231 -28.66 -2.84 6.33
CA GLU A 231 -27.61 -3.39 5.46
C GLU A 231 -26.33 -2.56 5.53
N ARG A 232 -26.43 -1.23 5.57
CA ARG A 232 -25.28 -0.34 5.74
C ARG A 232 -24.54 -0.57 7.07
N VAL A 233 -25.26 -0.81 8.14
CA VAL A 233 -24.70 -1.08 9.47
C VAL A 233 -24.05 -2.48 9.50
N LEU A 234 -24.72 -3.48 8.93
CA LEU A 234 -24.22 -4.87 8.86
C LEU A 234 -22.91 -4.98 8.04
N ASP A 235 -22.69 -4.09 7.08
CA ASP A 235 -21.46 -3.97 6.31
C ASP A 235 -20.25 -3.49 7.14
N VAL A 236 -20.42 -3.10 8.41
CA VAL A 236 -19.30 -2.69 9.28
C VAL A 236 -18.58 -3.94 9.80
N PRO A 237 -17.28 -4.12 9.48
CA PRO A 237 -16.56 -5.32 9.91
C PRO A 237 -16.57 -5.48 11.43
N LEU A 238 -16.78 -6.72 11.90
CA LEU A 238 -16.79 -7.06 13.32
C LEU A 238 -15.39 -6.97 13.95
N SER A 239 -14.34 -7.12 13.15
CA SER A 239 -12.95 -7.13 13.60
C SER A 239 -12.33 -5.74 13.78
N LEU A 240 -13.07 -4.66 13.51
CA LEU A 240 -12.57 -3.30 13.77
C LEU A 240 -12.38 -3.09 15.29
N PRO A 241 -11.40 -2.25 15.68
CA PRO A 241 -11.32 -1.73 17.04
C PRO A 241 -12.66 -1.17 17.51
N ALA A 242 -13.00 -1.38 18.78
CA ALA A 242 -14.36 -1.16 19.26
C ALA A 242 -14.87 0.26 19.07
N LEU A 243 -14.05 1.28 19.36
CA LEU A 243 -14.43 2.68 19.17
C LEU A 243 -14.57 3.04 17.70
N MET A 244 -13.64 2.58 16.85
CA MET A 244 -13.71 2.76 15.40
C MET A 244 -14.97 2.11 14.82
N ARG A 245 -15.33 0.89 15.30
CA ARG A 245 -16.54 0.20 14.90
C ARG A 245 -17.79 0.96 15.33
N GLY A 246 -17.86 1.38 16.60
CA GLY A 246 -18.97 2.15 17.17
C GLY A 246 -19.20 3.44 16.40
N GLN A 247 -18.16 4.23 16.19
CA GLN A 247 -18.23 5.48 15.43
C GLN A 247 -18.69 5.25 13.97
N LYS A 248 -18.22 4.19 13.32
CA LYS A 248 -18.60 3.85 11.94
C LYS A 248 -20.05 3.39 11.84
N ILE A 249 -20.59 2.69 12.84
CA ILE A 249 -22.00 2.32 12.93
C ILE A 249 -22.86 3.58 13.03
N VAL A 250 -22.56 4.46 13.99
CA VAL A 250 -23.27 5.72 14.21
C VAL A 250 -23.30 6.57 12.93
N ARG A 251 -22.17 6.74 12.26
CA ARG A 251 -22.07 7.47 10.98
C ARG A 251 -22.96 6.88 9.91
N ARG A 252 -22.96 5.55 9.75
CA ARG A 252 -23.75 4.88 8.71
C ARG A 252 -25.24 4.93 8.99
N GLU A 253 -25.63 4.79 10.25
CA GLU A 253 -27.03 4.91 10.68
C GLU A 253 -27.56 6.33 10.46
N ALA A 254 -26.84 7.35 10.94
CA ALA A 254 -27.20 8.75 10.76
C ALA A 254 -27.30 9.12 9.27
N GLY A 255 -26.32 8.71 8.46
CA GLY A 255 -26.32 8.93 7.02
C GLY A 255 -27.46 8.20 6.28
N ALA A 256 -27.89 7.02 6.75
CA ALA A 256 -29.03 6.30 6.19
C ALA A 256 -30.38 6.95 6.52
N LYS A 257 -30.45 7.54 7.73
CA LYS A 257 -31.67 8.23 8.21
C LYS A 257 -31.72 9.71 7.80
N GLY A 258 -30.66 10.24 7.16
CA GLY A 258 -30.54 11.66 6.85
C GLY A 258 -30.48 12.56 8.09
N GLN A 259 -29.99 12.02 9.21
CA GLN A 259 -29.91 12.71 10.50
C GLN A 259 -28.55 13.36 10.70
N THR A 260 -28.57 14.59 11.26
CA THR A 260 -27.35 15.24 11.75
C THR A 260 -27.14 14.85 13.20
N LEU A 261 -25.93 14.46 13.55
CA LEU A 261 -25.57 14.12 14.93
C LEU A 261 -25.39 15.41 15.76
N ASP A 262 -25.99 15.44 16.92
CA ASP A 262 -25.81 16.52 17.90
C ASP A 262 -24.77 16.10 18.94
N GLY A 263 -23.53 16.53 18.74
CA GLY A 263 -22.41 16.20 19.64
C GLY A 263 -22.59 16.74 21.07
N ALA A 264 -23.24 17.91 21.22
CA ALA A 264 -23.49 18.50 22.53
C ALA A 264 -24.53 17.68 23.31
N ALA A 265 -25.59 17.26 22.66
CA ALA A 265 -26.60 16.37 23.27
C ALA A 265 -25.97 15.01 23.66
N MET A 266 -25.09 14.44 22.85
CA MET A 266 -24.38 13.21 23.18
C MET A 266 -23.47 13.36 24.39
N LEU A 267 -22.72 14.45 24.51
CA LEU A 267 -21.88 14.74 25.68
C LEU A 267 -22.73 15.00 26.96
N ALA A 268 -23.88 15.68 26.82
CA ALA A 268 -24.82 15.83 27.93
C ALA A 268 -25.38 14.48 28.42
N ARG A 269 -25.66 13.55 27.49
CA ARG A 269 -26.06 12.18 27.84
C ARG A 269 -24.97 11.41 28.57
N VAL A 270 -23.72 11.55 28.18
CA VAL A 270 -22.57 10.98 28.91
C VAL A 270 -22.53 11.50 30.34
N ALA A 271 -22.71 12.80 30.54
CA ALA A 271 -22.71 13.42 31.90
C ALA A 271 -23.88 12.90 32.76
N GLU A 272 -25.06 12.75 32.18
CA GLU A 272 -26.22 12.17 32.85
C GLU A 272 -25.95 10.73 33.29
N LEU A 273 -25.46 9.88 32.38
CA LEU A 273 -25.14 8.48 32.65
C LEU A 273 -24.04 8.33 33.70
N ALA A 274 -23.04 9.21 33.66
CA ALA A 274 -21.94 9.24 34.65
C ALA A 274 -22.43 9.60 36.07
N GLY A 275 -23.48 10.40 36.17
CA GLY A 275 -24.12 10.75 37.43
C GLY A 275 -24.95 9.63 38.07
N GLN A 276 -25.31 8.59 37.30
CA GLN A 276 -26.08 7.46 37.80
C GLN A 276 -25.19 6.51 38.62
N THR A 277 -25.60 6.19 39.85
CA THR A 277 -24.91 5.27 40.74
C THR A 277 -25.75 4.01 40.99
N GLY A 278 -25.11 2.89 41.35
CA GLY A 278 -25.78 1.63 41.63
C GLY A 278 -26.03 0.76 40.38
N GLY A 279 -26.86 -0.28 40.57
CA GLY A 279 -27.11 -1.34 39.58
C GLY A 279 -26.17 -2.54 39.76
N ASP A 280 -26.61 -3.69 39.29
CA ASP A 280 -25.77 -4.87 39.22
C ASP A 280 -24.67 -4.72 38.11
N ARG A 281 -23.83 -5.73 37.99
CA ARG A 281 -22.71 -5.69 37.03
C ARG A 281 -23.19 -5.49 35.57
N ALA A 282 -24.28 -6.16 35.21
CA ALA A 282 -24.82 -6.07 33.84
C ALA A 282 -25.34 -4.65 33.56
N ALA A 283 -26.01 -4.01 34.52
CA ALA A 283 -26.47 -2.64 34.40
C ALA A 283 -25.31 -1.62 34.33
N GLN A 284 -24.21 -1.87 35.05
CA GLN A 284 -23.00 -1.05 35.01
C GLN A 284 -22.29 -1.20 33.65
N GLU A 285 -22.17 -2.41 33.10
CA GLU A 285 -21.60 -2.68 31.80
C GLU A 285 -22.42 -2.04 30.67
N ALA A 286 -23.76 -2.16 30.72
CA ALA A 286 -24.67 -1.53 29.76
C ALA A 286 -24.52 0.01 29.75
N ARG A 287 -24.48 0.62 30.95
CA ARG A 287 -24.31 2.07 31.12
C ARG A 287 -22.96 2.53 30.56
N LEU A 288 -21.87 1.81 30.83
CA LEU A 288 -20.55 2.12 30.29
C LEU A 288 -20.54 2.00 28.75
N GLY A 289 -21.18 0.95 28.22
CA GLY A 289 -21.34 0.76 26.77
C GLY A 289 -22.07 1.92 26.11
N GLU A 290 -23.19 2.38 26.71
CA GLU A 290 -23.96 3.52 26.21
C GLU A 290 -23.13 4.83 26.27
N MET A 291 -22.36 5.03 27.33
CA MET A 291 -21.46 6.19 27.40
C MET A 291 -20.40 6.17 26.29
N LEU A 292 -19.78 5.03 26.02
CA LEU A 292 -18.80 4.88 24.93
C LEU A 292 -19.43 5.10 23.57
N GLU A 293 -20.65 4.64 23.33
CA GLU A 293 -21.41 4.88 22.11
C GLU A 293 -21.72 6.37 21.92
N CYS A 294 -22.17 7.06 22.97
CA CYS A 294 -22.38 8.50 22.96
C CYS A 294 -21.09 9.28 22.68
N LEU A 295 -19.95 8.83 23.25
CA LEU A 295 -18.64 9.44 22.95
C LEU A 295 -18.25 9.25 21.49
N CYS A 296 -18.49 8.07 20.90
CA CYS A 296 -18.27 7.82 19.47
C CYS A 296 -19.14 8.76 18.61
N ALA A 297 -20.42 8.95 18.97
CA ALA A 297 -21.33 9.83 18.28
C ALA A 297 -20.94 11.32 18.39
N ALA A 298 -20.45 11.74 19.55
CA ALA A 298 -19.95 13.09 19.78
C ALA A 298 -18.66 13.37 18.97
N ALA A 299 -17.75 12.38 18.92
CA ALA A 299 -16.53 12.45 18.11
C ALA A 299 -16.90 12.59 16.61
N GLU A 300 -17.82 11.77 16.12
CA GLU A 300 -18.29 11.84 14.73
C GLU A 300 -18.89 13.20 14.39
N ALA A 301 -19.73 13.74 15.26
CA ALA A 301 -20.34 15.06 15.07
C ALA A 301 -19.31 16.20 15.01
N GLN A 302 -18.16 16.04 15.65
CA GLN A 302 -17.04 17.01 15.69
C GLN A 302 -15.99 16.74 14.62
N GLY A 303 -16.13 15.70 13.80
CA GLY A 303 -15.12 15.29 12.81
C GLY A 303 -13.82 14.75 13.44
N LEU A 304 -13.90 14.24 14.68
CA LEU A 304 -12.78 13.62 15.40
C LEU A 304 -12.82 12.11 15.24
N ASP A 305 -11.68 11.44 15.36
CA ASP A 305 -11.57 9.98 15.43
C ASP A 305 -11.40 9.54 16.88
N ALA A 306 -12.36 8.77 17.40
CA ALA A 306 -12.40 8.36 18.81
C ALA A 306 -11.28 7.37 19.17
N GLU A 307 -10.94 6.46 18.25
CA GLU A 307 -9.87 5.48 18.43
C GLU A 307 -8.51 6.18 18.50
N THR A 308 -8.21 7.03 17.52
CA THR A 308 -6.97 7.83 17.48
C THR A 308 -6.84 8.75 18.70
N ALA A 309 -7.94 9.36 19.14
CA ALA A 309 -7.93 10.21 20.33
C ALA A 309 -7.56 9.43 21.60
N LEU A 310 -8.12 8.22 21.78
CA LEU A 310 -7.80 7.36 22.91
C LEU A 310 -6.35 6.83 22.83
N ARG A 311 -5.89 6.41 21.66
CA ARG A 311 -4.49 5.98 21.41
C ARG A 311 -3.52 7.08 21.79
N GLY A 312 -3.77 8.31 21.36
CA GLY A 312 -2.94 9.47 21.70
C GLY A 312 -2.87 9.74 23.21
N GLN A 313 -3.98 9.57 23.94
CA GLN A 313 -3.99 9.74 25.41
C GLN A 313 -3.28 8.60 26.14
N THR A 314 -3.43 7.37 25.70
CA THR A 314 -2.72 6.21 26.28
C THR A 314 -1.22 6.32 26.06
N ARG A 315 -0.77 6.77 24.88
CA ARG A 315 0.65 7.05 24.59
C ARG A 315 1.22 8.06 25.55
N LYS A 316 0.58 9.23 25.71
CA LYS A 316 1.00 10.27 26.65
C LYS A 316 1.05 9.77 28.09
N ARG A 317 0.18 8.84 28.46
CA ARG A 317 0.21 8.20 29.79
C ARG A 317 1.45 7.32 29.96
N VAL A 318 1.79 6.51 28.95
CA VAL A 318 3.00 5.68 28.97
C VAL A 318 4.26 6.53 29.03
N GLU A 319 4.33 7.60 28.24
CA GLU A 319 5.48 8.54 28.24
C GLU A 319 5.69 9.18 29.62
N ARG A 320 4.60 9.59 30.29
CA ARG A 320 4.68 10.12 31.67
C ARG A 320 5.22 9.08 32.64
N LEU A 321 4.75 7.83 32.57
CA LEU A 321 5.23 6.75 33.43
C LEU A 321 6.71 6.46 33.20
N ARG A 322 7.18 6.47 31.95
CA ARG A 322 8.63 6.32 31.63
C ARG A 322 9.46 7.43 32.23
N ALA A 323 9.01 8.70 32.08
CA ALA A 323 9.73 9.86 32.64
C ALA A 323 9.72 9.89 34.18
N GLU A 324 8.75 9.27 34.82
CA GLU A 324 8.71 9.08 36.28
C GLU A 324 9.69 8.00 36.73
N ASP A 325 9.79 6.89 35.99
CA ASP A 325 10.68 5.77 36.28
C ASP A 325 12.15 6.17 36.13
N GLU A 326 12.49 6.92 35.06
CA GLU A 326 13.84 7.46 34.83
C GLU A 326 14.31 8.44 35.93
N LYS A 327 13.39 9.12 36.62
CA LYS A 327 13.73 10.02 37.73
C LYS A 327 13.93 9.28 39.05
N THR A 328 13.53 8.03 39.12
CA THR A 328 13.58 7.20 40.34
C THR A 328 14.84 6.31 40.35
N LEU A 329 15.51 6.15 39.22
CA LEU A 329 16.80 5.51 39.03
C LEU A 329 17.94 6.50 39.16
#